data_684aa3094cf7c9e98d67d3a08584c7b1
#
_entry.id   684aa3094cf7c9e98d67d3a08584c7b1
#
_cell.length_a   1.000
_cell.length_b   1.000
_cell.length_c   1.000
_cell.angle_alpha   90.00
_cell.angle_beta   90.00
_cell.angle_gamma   90.00
#
_symmetry.space_group_name_H-M   'P 1'
#
loop_
_entity.id
_entity.type
_entity.pdbx_description
1 polymer ?
#
loop_
_entity_poly.entity_id
_entity_poly.type
_entity_poly.pdbx_seq_one_letter_code
_entity_poly.pdbx_strand_id
1 'polypeptide(L)'
;MKVVDTRRMSRIDGEAQERFGIPEMVLMEDASCGIFQLMRERIWSGRVPGGPVVFLAGKGNNGGDALAVARHCYYTGMRNLFVILGAGEPKAESPAGVHLKILRSLGLEIVDYCGQDKGAAVRRAHTLLGRAECLVDGLLGTGLSGEVRPPLKDLIRRCNESAAFRIAVDIPSGIGDAYRQGY
;
A
#
# COMPACT_ATOMS: atom_id res chain seq x y z
N MET A 1 -12.68 7.15 -21.11
CA MET A 1 -12.57 6.42 -19.83
C MET A 1 -13.87 6.66 -19.05
N LYS A 2 -14.50 5.61 -18.51
CA LYS A 2 -15.67 5.76 -17.64
C LYS A 2 -15.18 5.95 -16.21
N VAL A 3 -15.61 7.02 -15.54
CA VAL A 3 -15.31 7.30 -14.14
C VAL A 3 -16.52 6.87 -13.32
N VAL A 4 -16.28 6.17 -12.22
CA VAL A 4 -17.30 5.72 -11.27
C VAL A 4 -16.94 6.21 -9.87
N ASP A 5 -17.95 6.41 -9.01
CA ASP A 5 -17.74 6.71 -7.61
C ASP A 5 -17.37 5.45 -6.80
N THR A 6 -16.92 5.65 -5.57
CA THR A 6 -16.46 4.57 -4.69
C THR A 6 -17.54 3.54 -4.38
N ARG A 7 -18.81 3.97 -4.22
CA ARG A 7 -19.95 3.07 -3.96
C ARG A 7 -20.21 2.14 -5.14
N ARG A 8 -20.13 2.71 -6.34
CA ARG A 8 -20.34 1.94 -7.58
C ARG A 8 -19.18 0.97 -7.79
N MET A 9 -17.94 1.36 -7.49
CA MET A 9 -16.78 0.47 -7.59
C MET A 9 -16.90 -0.69 -6.61
N SER A 10 -17.19 -0.44 -5.34
CA SER A 10 -17.42 -1.51 -4.34
C SER A 10 -18.53 -2.48 -4.74
N ARG A 11 -19.58 -1.98 -5.42
CA ARG A 11 -20.64 -2.86 -5.93
C ARG A 11 -20.15 -3.72 -7.09
N ILE A 12 -19.34 -3.18 -7.99
CA ILE A 12 -18.74 -3.94 -9.10
C ILE A 12 -17.87 -5.08 -8.56
N ASP A 13 -17.03 -4.80 -7.56
CA ASP A 13 -16.18 -5.80 -6.90
C ASP A 13 -17.01 -6.87 -6.21
N GLY A 14 -18.10 -6.48 -5.51
CA GLY A 14 -19.06 -7.42 -4.92
C GLY A 14 -19.75 -8.30 -5.96
N GLU A 15 -20.24 -7.72 -7.06
CA GLU A 15 -20.86 -8.47 -8.16
C GLU A 15 -19.86 -9.43 -8.83
N ALA A 16 -18.58 -9.05 -8.95
CA ALA A 16 -17.54 -9.91 -9.47
C ALA A 16 -17.37 -11.17 -8.61
N GLN A 17 -17.39 -11.01 -7.29
CA GLN A 17 -17.27 -12.13 -6.35
C GLN A 17 -18.55 -12.98 -6.28
N GLU A 18 -19.72 -12.35 -6.09
CA GLU A 18 -20.97 -13.05 -5.83
C GLU A 18 -21.54 -13.71 -7.08
N ARG A 19 -21.51 -13.01 -8.22
CA ARG A 19 -22.16 -13.45 -9.46
C ARG A 19 -21.23 -14.27 -10.35
N PHE A 20 -19.95 -13.91 -10.40
CA PHE A 20 -18.99 -14.56 -11.29
C PHE A 20 -18.01 -15.48 -10.55
N GLY A 21 -18.08 -15.53 -9.22
CA GLY A 21 -17.23 -16.39 -8.40
C GLY A 21 -15.75 -16.02 -8.43
N ILE A 22 -15.41 -14.76 -8.78
CA ILE A 22 -14.02 -14.31 -8.85
C ILE A 22 -13.53 -14.05 -7.41
N PRO A 23 -12.54 -14.81 -6.89
CA PRO A 23 -12.04 -14.58 -5.55
C PRO A 23 -11.39 -13.19 -5.39
N GLU A 24 -11.54 -12.57 -4.22
CA GLU A 24 -10.93 -11.28 -3.89
C GLU A 24 -9.39 -11.26 -4.14
N MET A 25 -8.72 -12.38 -3.87
CA MET A 25 -7.29 -12.57 -4.16
C MET A 25 -6.97 -12.38 -5.65
N VAL A 26 -7.83 -12.83 -6.56
CA VAL A 26 -7.64 -12.67 -8.01
C VAL A 26 -7.80 -11.21 -8.41
N LEU A 27 -8.82 -10.53 -7.89
CA LEU A 27 -9.01 -9.10 -8.14
C LEU A 27 -7.81 -8.28 -7.65
N MET A 28 -7.30 -8.59 -6.45
CA MET A 28 -6.11 -7.95 -5.88
C MET A 28 -4.86 -8.22 -6.71
N GLU A 29 -4.68 -9.44 -7.20
CA GLU A 29 -3.55 -9.81 -8.05
C GLU A 29 -3.57 -9.05 -9.38
N ASP A 30 -4.72 -8.96 -10.04
CA ASP A 30 -4.89 -8.22 -11.30
C ASP A 30 -4.62 -6.72 -11.10
N ALA A 31 -5.17 -6.12 -10.05
CA ALA A 31 -4.96 -4.72 -9.71
C ALA A 31 -3.47 -4.43 -9.44
N SER A 32 -2.84 -5.23 -8.60
CA SER A 32 -1.42 -5.05 -8.24
C SER A 32 -0.47 -5.27 -9.41
N CYS A 33 -0.78 -6.21 -10.31
CA CYS A 33 -0.03 -6.42 -11.54
C CYS A 33 -0.10 -5.18 -12.45
N GLY A 34 -1.29 -4.61 -12.62
CA GLY A 34 -1.49 -3.37 -13.39
C GLY A 34 -0.72 -2.18 -12.79
N ILE A 35 -0.77 -2.00 -11.47
CA ILE A 35 0.00 -0.96 -10.77
C ILE A 35 1.50 -1.16 -10.97
N PHE A 36 1.99 -2.38 -10.77
CA PHE A 36 3.42 -2.69 -10.96
C PHE A 36 3.88 -2.38 -12.39
N GLN A 37 3.10 -2.77 -13.41
CA GLN A 37 3.42 -2.48 -14.82
C GLN A 37 3.49 -0.98 -15.07
N LEU A 38 2.53 -0.21 -14.56
CA LEU A 38 2.50 1.24 -14.68
C LEU A 38 3.73 1.88 -14.00
N MET A 39 4.09 1.41 -12.82
CA MET A 39 5.29 1.85 -12.10
C MET A 39 6.55 1.59 -12.93
N ARG A 40 6.69 0.37 -13.46
CA ARG A 40 7.85 -0.02 -14.25
C ARG A 40 7.98 0.81 -15.54
N GLU A 41 6.89 1.03 -16.24
CA GLU A 41 6.91 1.68 -17.56
C GLU A 41 6.94 3.20 -17.47
N ARG A 42 6.09 3.79 -16.61
CA ARG A 42 5.85 5.22 -16.58
C ARG A 42 6.69 5.97 -15.56
N ILE A 43 7.01 5.33 -14.43
CA ILE A 43 7.71 5.99 -13.33
C ILE A 43 9.19 5.68 -13.42
N TRP A 44 9.53 4.40 -13.56
CA TRP A 44 10.93 3.98 -13.60
C TRP A 44 11.50 3.87 -15.00
N SER A 45 10.68 4.02 -16.06
CA SER A 45 11.10 3.96 -17.47
C SER A 45 11.94 2.70 -17.77
N GLY A 46 11.54 1.55 -17.22
CA GLY A 46 12.24 0.27 -17.34
C GLY A 46 13.50 0.13 -16.47
N ARG A 47 13.86 1.14 -15.68
CA ARG A 47 15.00 1.06 -14.73
C ARG A 47 14.58 0.46 -13.41
N VAL A 48 15.53 -0.04 -12.65
CA VAL A 48 15.35 -0.42 -11.25
C VAL A 48 15.71 0.79 -10.39
N PRO A 49 14.88 1.22 -9.44
CA PRO A 49 15.23 2.28 -8.48
C PRO A 49 16.55 1.96 -7.77
N GLY A 50 17.43 2.95 -7.66
CA GLY A 50 18.71 2.82 -6.98
C GLY A 50 18.60 2.91 -5.46
N GLY A 51 17.63 3.70 -4.99
CA GLY A 51 17.34 3.89 -3.58
C GLY A 51 16.22 2.99 -3.05
N PRO A 52 15.88 3.12 -1.76
CA PRO A 52 14.84 2.33 -1.11
C PRO A 52 13.45 2.62 -1.70
N VAL A 53 12.69 1.56 -1.97
CA VAL A 53 11.25 1.62 -2.25
C VAL A 53 10.50 1.17 -1.01
N VAL A 54 9.69 2.05 -0.43
CA VAL A 54 8.95 1.79 0.80
C VAL A 54 7.47 1.65 0.51
N PHE A 55 6.91 0.50 0.85
CA PHE A 55 5.49 0.20 0.72
C PHE A 55 4.78 0.43 2.06
N LEU A 56 3.80 1.30 2.04
CA LEU A 56 3.00 1.64 3.21
C LEU A 56 1.69 0.85 3.12
N ALA A 57 1.45 -0.06 4.05
CA ALA A 57 0.29 -0.92 4.00
C ALA A 57 -0.65 -0.71 5.19
N GLY A 58 -1.92 -0.50 4.88
CA GLY A 58 -3.03 -0.60 5.83
C GLY A 58 -3.47 -2.06 6.01
N LYS A 59 -4.55 -2.28 6.80
CA LYS A 59 -5.09 -3.64 7.06
C LYS A 59 -6.08 -4.13 5.99
N GLY A 60 -6.59 -3.25 5.16
CA GLY A 60 -7.60 -3.54 4.14
C GLY A 60 -7.01 -3.87 2.77
N ASN A 61 -7.87 -3.89 1.76
CA ASN A 61 -7.52 -4.26 0.38
C ASN A 61 -6.47 -3.34 -0.21
N ASN A 62 -6.56 -2.03 0.00
CA ASN A 62 -5.55 -1.08 -0.47
C ASN A 62 -4.13 -1.42 0.06
N GLY A 63 -4.03 -1.82 1.34
CA GLY A 63 -2.79 -2.34 1.90
C GLY A 63 -2.36 -3.66 1.29
N GLY A 64 -3.31 -4.54 0.99
CA GLY A 64 -3.08 -5.80 0.30
C GLY A 64 -2.51 -5.59 -1.11
N ASP A 65 -3.07 -4.66 -1.87
CA ASP A 65 -2.56 -4.28 -3.19
C ASP A 65 -1.11 -3.78 -3.10
N ALA A 66 -0.79 -2.91 -2.13
CA ALA A 66 0.58 -2.43 -1.92
C ALA A 66 1.55 -3.58 -1.58
N LEU A 67 1.13 -4.55 -0.75
CA LEU A 67 1.92 -5.75 -0.42
C LEU A 67 2.13 -6.64 -1.66
N ALA A 68 1.10 -6.82 -2.48
CA ALA A 68 1.19 -7.56 -3.72
C ALA A 68 2.14 -6.88 -4.72
N VAL A 69 2.07 -5.55 -4.86
CA VAL A 69 3.01 -4.77 -5.68
C VAL A 69 4.45 -4.95 -5.20
N ALA A 70 4.69 -4.93 -3.87
CA ALA A 70 6.01 -5.18 -3.30
C ALA A 70 6.56 -6.57 -3.71
N ARG A 71 5.70 -7.59 -3.74
CA ARG A 71 6.04 -8.94 -4.19
C ARG A 71 6.39 -8.96 -5.68
N HIS A 72 5.64 -8.27 -6.53
CA HIS A 72 5.96 -8.14 -7.95
C HIS A 72 7.32 -7.46 -8.16
N CYS A 73 7.61 -6.39 -7.43
CA CYS A 73 8.91 -5.74 -7.45
C CYS A 73 10.04 -6.71 -7.06
N TYR A 74 9.85 -7.50 -6.00
CA TYR A 74 10.84 -8.49 -5.56
C TYR A 74 11.13 -9.53 -6.65
N TYR A 75 10.11 -10.02 -7.33
CA TYR A 75 10.26 -11.04 -8.39
C TYR A 75 11.03 -10.54 -9.63
N THR A 76 11.10 -9.23 -9.82
CA THR A 76 11.94 -8.65 -10.89
C THR A 76 13.39 -8.42 -10.47
N GLY A 77 13.78 -8.91 -9.31
CA GLY A 77 15.16 -8.80 -8.83
C GLY A 77 15.43 -7.60 -7.93
N MET A 78 14.44 -6.74 -7.67
CA MET A 78 14.60 -5.63 -6.72
C MET A 78 14.80 -6.17 -5.30
N ARG A 79 15.74 -5.57 -4.55
CA ARG A 79 16.09 -6.01 -3.19
C ARG A 79 16.00 -4.89 -2.14
N ASN A 80 16.05 -3.64 -2.57
CA ASN A 80 15.98 -2.48 -1.69
C ASN A 80 14.51 -2.10 -1.40
N LEU A 81 13.73 -3.09 -0.93
CA LEU A 81 12.30 -3.03 -0.71
C LEU A 81 12.00 -3.15 0.78
N PHE A 82 11.14 -2.29 1.29
CA PHE A 82 10.75 -2.22 2.69
C PHE A 82 9.24 -2.06 2.82
N VAL A 83 8.67 -2.63 3.88
CA VAL A 83 7.25 -2.51 4.19
C VAL A 83 7.07 -1.83 5.53
N ILE A 84 6.13 -0.87 5.61
CA ILE A 84 5.67 -0.27 6.87
C ILE A 84 4.18 -0.59 7.01
N LEU A 85 3.81 -1.36 8.04
CA LEU A 85 2.43 -1.62 8.41
C LEU A 85 1.91 -0.45 9.25
N GLY A 86 1.15 0.46 8.66
CA GLY A 86 0.72 1.69 9.31
C GLY A 86 -0.39 1.50 10.36
N ALA A 87 -1.16 0.42 10.26
CA ALA A 87 -2.29 0.11 11.15
C ALA A 87 -2.13 -1.22 11.90
N GLY A 88 -0.92 -1.81 11.89
CA GLY A 88 -0.66 -3.17 12.36
C GLY A 88 -0.98 -4.23 11.31
N GLU A 89 -0.94 -5.49 11.70
CA GLU A 89 -1.08 -6.61 10.78
C GLU A 89 -2.51 -6.79 10.24
N PRO A 90 -2.67 -7.12 8.95
CA PRO A 90 -3.94 -7.58 8.41
C PRO A 90 -4.31 -8.97 8.99
N LYS A 91 -5.57 -9.38 8.83
CA LYS A 91 -6.01 -10.74 9.18
C LYS A 91 -5.23 -11.76 8.37
N ALA A 92 -4.75 -12.83 9.02
CA ALA A 92 -3.84 -13.82 8.41
C ALA A 92 -4.43 -14.49 7.16
N GLU A 93 -5.74 -14.75 7.18
CA GLU A 93 -6.47 -15.43 6.08
C GLU A 93 -6.93 -14.49 4.98
N SER A 94 -6.83 -13.16 5.18
CA SER A 94 -7.18 -12.19 4.14
C SER A 94 -6.15 -12.19 3.03
N PRO A 95 -6.50 -11.72 1.81
CA PRO A 95 -5.53 -11.53 0.73
C PRO A 95 -4.31 -10.72 1.16
N ALA A 96 -4.50 -9.62 1.90
CA ALA A 96 -3.42 -8.83 2.46
C ALA A 96 -2.52 -9.63 3.41
N GLY A 97 -3.10 -10.48 4.29
CA GLY A 97 -2.36 -11.35 5.20
C GLY A 97 -1.53 -12.40 4.46
N VAL A 98 -2.08 -12.97 3.40
CA VAL A 98 -1.35 -13.92 2.54
C VAL A 98 -0.14 -13.24 1.89
N HIS A 99 -0.30 -12.05 1.30
CA HIS A 99 0.82 -11.32 0.72
C HIS A 99 1.86 -10.93 1.77
N LEU A 100 1.45 -10.50 2.95
CA LEU A 100 2.37 -10.20 4.07
C LEU A 100 3.20 -11.42 4.45
N LYS A 101 2.56 -12.60 4.57
CA LYS A 101 3.24 -13.87 4.86
C LYS A 101 4.28 -14.21 3.78
N ILE A 102 3.93 -14.04 2.50
CA ILE A 102 4.87 -14.27 1.40
C ILE A 102 6.08 -13.34 1.51
N LEU A 103 5.86 -12.04 1.72
CA LEU A 103 6.95 -11.05 1.84
C LEU A 103 7.89 -11.35 3.01
N ARG A 104 7.35 -11.81 4.14
CA ARG A 104 8.16 -12.31 5.27
C ARG A 104 9.02 -13.51 4.90
N SER A 105 8.42 -14.47 4.19
CA SER A 105 9.15 -15.67 3.72
C SER A 105 10.24 -15.33 2.69
N LEU A 106 10.08 -14.24 1.94
CA LEU A 106 11.07 -13.69 1.02
C LEU A 106 12.17 -12.86 1.73
N GLY A 107 12.06 -12.66 3.05
CA GLY A 107 13.04 -11.95 3.86
C GLY A 107 12.98 -10.43 3.75
N LEU A 108 11.86 -9.84 3.32
CA LEU A 108 11.71 -8.38 3.32
C LEU A 108 11.64 -7.86 4.76
N GLU A 109 12.27 -6.72 4.98
CA GLU A 109 12.12 -6.00 6.24
C GLU A 109 10.72 -5.40 6.34
N ILE A 110 10.02 -5.76 7.41
CA ILE A 110 8.65 -5.31 7.70
C ILE A 110 8.64 -4.60 9.05
N VAL A 111 8.29 -3.33 9.05
CA VAL A 111 8.21 -2.48 10.24
C VAL A 111 6.74 -2.33 10.64
N ASP A 112 6.34 -2.87 11.79
CA ASP A 112 5.01 -2.63 12.34
C ASP A 112 5.00 -1.31 13.13
N TYR A 113 4.46 -0.26 12.51
CA TYR A 113 4.41 1.09 13.10
C TYR A 113 3.56 1.17 14.37
N CYS A 114 2.63 0.22 14.54
CA CYS A 114 1.74 0.10 15.69
C CYS A 114 2.13 -1.02 16.67
N GLY A 115 3.25 -1.71 16.41
CA GLY A 115 3.69 -2.88 17.17
C GLY A 115 4.08 -2.60 18.61
N GLN A 116 4.53 -3.63 19.31
CA GLN A 116 4.83 -3.56 20.75
C GLN A 116 5.98 -2.60 21.07
N ASP A 117 7.07 -2.61 20.29
CA ASP A 117 8.17 -1.64 20.42
C ASP A 117 7.94 -0.42 19.51
N LYS A 118 6.95 0.37 19.87
CA LYS A 118 6.59 1.58 19.10
C LYS A 118 7.77 2.53 18.90
N GLY A 119 8.62 2.68 19.88
CA GLY A 119 9.75 3.62 19.81
C GLY A 119 10.76 3.26 18.74
N ALA A 120 11.21 2.00 18.70
CA ALA A 120 12.15 1.53 17.68
C ALA A 120 11.51 1.47 16.30
N ALA A 121 10.28 0.95 16.20
CA ALA A 121 9.55 0.86 14.93
C ALA A 121 9.31 2.24 14.29
N VAL A 122 8.89 3.24 15.08
CA VAL A 122 8.70 4.63 14.60
C VAL A 122 10.02 5.22 14.11
N ARG A 123 11.11 5.08 14.90
CA ARG A 123 12.43 5.57 14.45
C ARG A 123 12.89 4.90 13.16
N ARG A 124 12.69 3.58 13.06
CA ARG A 124 13.05 2.83 11.85
C ARG A 124 12.24 3.28 10.64
N ALA A 125 10.91 3.41 10.78
CA ALA A 125 10.04 3.91 9.74
C ALA A 125 10.47 5.32 9.28
N HIS A 126 10.74 6.23 10.21
CA HIS A 126 11.19 7.59 9.87
C HIS A 126 12.54 7.58 9.11
N THR A 127 13.45 6.69 9.48
CA THR A 127 14.72 6.52 8.76
C THR A 127 14.49 6.05 7.33
N LEU A 128 13.60 5.07 7.13
CA LEU A 128 13.25 4.56 5.81
C LEU A 128 12.59 5.63 4.95
N LEU A 129 11.61 6.36 5.50
CA LEU A 129 10.91 7.44 4.79
C LEU A 129 11.85 8.58 4.38
N GLY A 130 12.81 8.92 5.23
CA GLY A 130 13.79 9.96 4.94
C GLY A 130 14.83 9.59 3.88
N ARG A 131 14.99 8.30 3.58
CA ARG A 131 15.93 7.77 2.59
C ARG A 131 15.26 7.21 1.35
N ALA A 132 13.93 7.13 1.34
CA ALA A 132 13.18 6.52 0.26
C ALA A 132 13.38 7.29 -1.05
N GLU A 133 13.57 6.56 -2.13
CA GLU A 133 13.46 7.09 -3.50
C GLU A 133 12.00 7.10 -3.94
N CYS A 134 11.24 6.08 -3.53
CA CYS A 134 9.82 5.95 -3.86
C CYS A 134 9.02 5.45 -2.66
N LEU A 135 7.85 6.05 -2.44
CA LEU A 135 6.83 5.60 -1.49
C LEU A 135 5.62 5.11 -2.25
N VAL A 136 5.14 3.92 -1.90
CA VAL A 136 3.90 3.34 -2.44
C VAL A 136 2.87 3.37 -1.31
N ASP A 137 1.89 4.26 -1.44
CA ASP A 137 0.87 4.52 -0.41
C ASP A 137 -0.35 3.63 -0.62
N GLY A 138 -0.47 2.60 0.22
CA GLY A 138 -1.63 1.72 0.39
C GLY A 138 -2.19 1.76 1.82
N LEU A 139 -1.97 2.86 2.58
CA LEU A 139 -2.45 2.94 3.97
C LEU A 139 -3.97 2.96 4.06
N LEU A 140 -4.61 3.87 3.32
CA LEU A 140 -6.05 4.08 3.31
C LEU A 140 -6.54 4.22 1.88
N GLY A 141 -7.61 3.53 1.55
CA GLY A 141 -8.32 3.65 0.27
C GLY A 141 -9.67 4.32 0.44
N THR A 142 -10.58 4.05 -0.48
CA THR A 142 -11.93 4.61 -0.56
C THR A 142 -12.84 4.26 0.63
N GLY A 143 -12.47 3.29 1.47
CA GLY A 143 -13.21 2.90 2.67
C GLY A 143 -13.03 3.82 3.88
N LEU A 144 -12.29 4.94 3.75
CA LEU A 144 -12.09 5.89 4.84
C LEU A 144 -13.41 6.58 5.22
N SER A 145 -13.80 6.45 6.48
CA SER A 145 -14.91 7.20 7.08
C SER A 145 -14.40 8.07 8.23
N GLY A 146 -14.66 9.38 8.15
CA GLY A 146 -14.24 10.34 9.17
C GLY A 146 -12.75 10.73 9.10
N GLU A 147 -12.26 11.37 10.16
CA GLU A 147 -10.90 11.88 10.21
C GLU A 147 -9.85 10.79 10.44
N VAL A 148 -8.71 10.93 9.78
CA VAL A 148 -7.53 10.10 10.05
C VAL A 148 -6.98 10.44 11.45
N ARG A 149 -6.80 9.42 12.27
CA ARG A 149 -6.33 9.54 13.66
C ARG A 149 -4.87 9.07 13.81
N PRO A 150 -4.16 9.55 14.84
CA PRO A 150 -2.87 8.95 15.20
C PRO A 150 -3.00 7.43 15.44
N PRO A 151 -2.01 6.61 15.10
CA PRO A 151 -0.70 7.01 14.58
C PRO A 151 -0.66 7.21 13.05
N LEU A 152 -1.70 6.84 12.30
CA LEU A 152 -1.72 6.96 10.84
C LEU A 152 -1.58 8.41 10.36
N LYS A 153 -2.20 9.37 11.05
CA LYS A 153 -2.07 10.80 10.73
C LYS A 153 -0.61 11.26 10.76
N ASP A 154 0.13 10.81 11.77
CA ASP A 154 1.55 11.15 11.91
C ASP A 154 2.40 10.48 10.81
N LEU A 155 2.10 9.24 10.47
CA LEU A 155 2.77 8.52 9.40
C LEU A 155 2.54 9.20 8.04
N ILE A 156 1.29 9.55 7.70
CA ILE A 156 0.95 10.27 6.46
C ILE A 156 1.68 11.62 6.40
N ARG A 157 1.68 12.38 7.50
CA ARG A 157 2.42 13.64 7.56
C ARG A 157 3.91 13.43 7.25
N ARG A 158 4.53 12.40 7.83
CA ARG A 158 5.94 12.07 7.55
C ARG A 158 6.17 11.65 6.10
N CYS A 159 5.23 10.94 5.48
CA CYS A 159 5.30 10.61 4.05
C CYS A 159 5.25 11.88 3.18
N ASN A 160 4.44 12.87 3.57
CA ASN A 160 4.32 14.14 2.85
C ASN A 160 5.58 15.03 3.01
N GLU A 161 6.28 14.93 4.13
CA GLU A 161 7.55 15.60 4.37
C GLU A 161 8.74 14.96 3.64
N SER A 162 8.59 13.72 3.15
CA SER A 162 9.63 13.00 2.41
C SER A 162 9.83 13.61 1.00
N ALA A 163 11.07 13.68 0.54
CA ALA A 163 11.42 14.06 -0.83
C ALA A 163 11.17 12.93 -1.86
N ALA A 164 10.78 11.74 -1.41
CA ALA A 164 10.53 10.58 -2.26
C ALA A 164 9.41 10.83 -3.27
N PHE A 165 9.51 10.18 -4.42
CA PHE A 165 8.39 10.09 -5.35
C PHE A 165 7.26 9.27 -4.70
N ARG A 166 6.03 9.78 -4.72
CA ARG A 166 4.86 9.13 -4.06
C ARG A 166 3.89 8.59 -5.10
N ILE A 167 3.47 7.36 -4.87
CA ILE A 167 2.47 6.64 -5.67
C ILE A 167 1.36 6.22 -4.73
N ALA A 168 0.14 6.68 -4.96
CA ALA A 168 -1.03 6.15 -4.27
C ALA A 168 -1.58 4.96 -5.05
N VAL A 169 -1.87 3.87 -4.36
CA VAL A 169 -2.40 2.63 -4.96
C VAL A 169 -3.80 2.84 -5.52
N ASP A 170 -4.72 3.35 -4.70
CA ASP A 170 -6.09 3.68 -5.08
C ASP A 170 -6.26 5.22 -5.10
N ILE A 171 -6.30 5.82 -3.93
CA ILE A 171 -6.32 7.27 -3.74
C ILE A 171 -5.26 7.66 -2.70
N PRO A 172 -4.73 8.89 -2.71
CA PRO A 172 -3.83 9.34 -1.66
C PRO A 172 -4.48 9.18 -0.28
N SER A 173 -3.76 8.58 0.66
CA SER A 173 -4.30 8.30 1.99
C SER A 173 -4.72 9.56 2.73
N GLY A 174 -5.95 9.55 3.27
CA GLY A 174 -6.58 10.72 3.90
C GLY A 174 -7.51 11.51 3.00
N ILE A 175 -7.56 11.21 1.69
CA ILE A 175 -8.55 11.76 0.76
C ILE A 175 -9.67 10.73 0.58
N GLY A 176 -10.90 11.09 0.93
CA GLY A 176 -12.09 10.27 0.71
C GLY A 176 -13.18 11.07 0.00
N ASP A 177 -14.24 10.42 -0.45
CA ASP A 177 -15.38 11.08 -1.15
C ASP A 177 -15.99 12.23 -0.33
N ALA A 178 -15.98 12.10 0.99
CA ALA A 178 -16.47 13.11 1.94
C ALA A 178 -15.38 14.09 2.42
N TYR A 179 -14.12 13.85 2.06
CA TYR A 179 -12.98 14.61 2.58
C TYR A 179 -12.29 15.35 1.46
N ARG A 180 -12.52 16.67 1.40
CA ARG A 180 -11.92 17.58 0.41
C ARG A 180 -10.62 18.25 0.90
N GLN A 181 -10.19 17.99 2.12
CA GLN A 181 -8.92 18.51 2.65
C GLN A 181 -7.88 17.41 2.58
N GLY A 182 -7.00 17.51 1.57
CA GLY A 182 -5.76 16.72 1.54
C GLY A 182 -4.89 17.07 2.75
N TYR A 183 -4.24 16.07 3.30
CA TYR A 183 -3.21 16.24 4.33
C TYR A 183 -1.87 16.56 3.68
#